data_27ca4769f8517eef3c4eabd2f2c6d08b
#
_entry.id   27ca4769f8517eef3c4eabd2f2c6d08b
#
_cell.length_a   1.000
_cell.length_b   1.000
_cell.length_c   1.000
_cell.angle_alpha   90.00
_cell.angle_beta   90.00
_cell.angle_gamma   90.00
#
_symmetry.space_group_name_H-M   'P 1'
#
loop_
_entity.id
_entity.type
_entity.pdbx_description
1 polymer ?
#
loop_
_entity_poly.entity_id
_entity_poly.type
_entity_poly.pdbx_seq_one_letter_code
_entity_poly.pdbx_strand_id
1 'polypeptide(L)'
;MRSNDNIYIQHKTKNDDNSSTTTKRYSDNVFCLLYSDKHNLLDLYNALNNSSHTNIDELTITTLKGGVYMKYKNDASFVFSYELYMFEQQSTVNHNMPLRFLHYVSEVYRDLFSNSMLHRKSMVKLPTPHFITFYNGREHMTERIKILKLSDMFEHHVDFPELELEVTMINLNYDNSSDGTSDKVSDGIFDTQKMSVNSGLFTTNILDRCRSLKDYMTFVNKVRYKIAVSYTHLTLPTTPYV
;
A
#
# COMPACT_ATOMS: atom_id res chain seq x y z
N MET A 1 32.93 29.63 15.81
CA MET A 1 31.70 29.67 16.61
C MET A 1 31.00 28.35 16.44
N ARG A 2 30.91 27.55 17.49
CA ARG A 2 30.29 26.22 17.47
C ARG A 2 28.88 26.40 17.99
N SER A 3 27.85 26.01 17.24
CA SER A 3 26.47 25.96 17.70
C SER A 3 26.14 24.54 18.19
N ASN A 4 25.59 24.47 19.39
CA ASN A 4 25.22 23.28 20.11
C ASN A 4 23.93 22.67 19.51
N ASP A 5 24.02 21.43 19.09
CA ASP A 5 22.83 20.61 18.82
C ASP A 5 22.30 20.05 20.14
N ASN A 6 21.16 20.56 20.58
CA ASN A 6 20.41 20.03 21.70
C ASN A 6 19.58 18.83 21.25
N ILE A 7 20.05 17.61 21.56
CA ILE A 7 19.31 16.38 21.39
C ILE A 7 18.33 16.24 22.56
N TYR A 8 17.05 16.53 22.31
CA TYR A 8 15.97 16.19 23.25
C TYR A 8 15.67 14.71 23.20
N ILE A 9 16.17 13.95 24.20
CA ILE A 9 15.75 12.58 24.46
C ILE A 9 14.41 12.66 25.20
N GLN A 10 13.30 12.41 24.48
CA GLN A 10 12.01 12.17 25.12
C GLN A 10 11.92 10.73 25.59
N HIS A 11 11.82 10.52 26.89
CA HIS A 11 11.44 9.25 27.50
C HIS A 11 9.98 8.96 27.17
N LYS A 12 9.74 8.07 26.19
CA LYS A 12 8.43 7.51 25.88
C LYS A 12 8.15 6.32 26.79
N THR A 13 7.01 6.36 27.47
CA THR A 13 6.48 5.28 28.32
C THR A 13 6.25 4.01 27.52
N LYS A 14 6.81 2.89 27.97
CA LYS A 14 7.00 1.63 27.23
C LYS A 14 5.77 0.69 27.14
N ASN A 15 4.56 1.09 27.49
CA ASN A 15 3.46 0.13 27.69
C ASN A 15 2.38 0.09 26.60
N ASP A 16 2.29 1.07 25.68
CA ASP A 16 1.24 1.08 24.63
C ASP A 16 1.71 0.51 23.27
N ASP A 17 2.99 0.30 23.07
CA ASP A 17 3.58 -0.09 21.78
C ASP A 17 3.46 -1.58 21.43
N ASN A 18 3.24 -2.48 22.41
CA ASN A 18 3.35 -3.92 22.15
C ASN A 18 2.13 -4.52 21.42
N SER A 19 0.92 -4.02 21.64
CA SER A 19 -0.29 -4.57 21.01
C SER A 19 -0.48 -4.09 19.58
N SER A 20 -0.14 -2.84 19.30
CA SER A 20 -0.21 -2.28 17.95
C SER A 20 0.85 -2.90 17.04
N THR A 21 2.07 -3.13 17.58
CA THR A 21 3.18 -3.77 16.86
C THR A 21 2.88 -5.23 16.52
N THR A 22 2.26 -5.96 17.44
CA THR A 22 1.86 -7.36 17.23
C THR A 22 0.78 -7.48 16.16
N THR A 23 -0.28 -6.65 16.24
CA THR A 23 -1.36 -6.64 15.24
C THR A 23 -0.84 -6.28 13.84
N LYS A 24 0.06 -5.31 13.76
CA LYS A 24 0.70 -4.89 12.52
C LYS A 24 1.45 -6.05 11.87
N ARG A 25 2.28 -6.77 12.63
CA ARG A 25 3.04 -7.93 12.12
C ARG A 25 2.14 -9.03 11.55
N TYR A 26 1.02 -9.34 12.21
CA TYR A 26 0.08 -10.36 11.71
C TYR A 26 -0.58 -9.91 10.41
N SER A 27 -1.02 -8.65 10.33
CA SER A 27 -1.66 -8.11 9.13
C SER A 27 -0.72 -8.13 7.92
N ASP A 28 0.51 -7.66 8.09
CA ASP A 28 1.52 -7.63 7.04
C ASP A 28 1.86 -9.05 6.55
N ASN A 29 2.06 -10.00 7.47
CA ASN A 29 2.38 -11.39 7.12
C ASN A 29 1.22 -12.08 6.38
N VAL A 30 -0.04 -11.85 6.79
CA VAL A 30 -1.20 -12.44 6.14
C VAL A 30 -1.41 -11.84 4.76
N PHE A 31 -1.20 -10.54 4.58
CA PHE A 31 -1.25 -9.90 3.26
C PHE A 31 -0.21 -10.51 2.31
N CYS A 32 1.05 -10.59 2.72
CA CYS A 32 2.11 -11.20 1.92
C CYS A 32 1.82 -12.68 1.58
N LEU A 33 1.29 -13.46 2.55
CA LEU A 33 0.93 -14.85 2.34
C LEU A 33 -0.22 -14.99 1.32
N LEU A 34 -1.28 -14.18 1.47
CA LEU A 34 -2.44 -14.19 0.60
C LEU A 34 -2.04 -13.89 -0.85
N TYR A 35 -1.21 -12.86 -1.04
CA TYR A 35 -0.78 -12.41 -2.36
C TYR A 35 0.54 -13.07 -2.85
N SER A 36 0.96 -14.15 -2.21
CA SER A 36 1.92 -15.10 -2.78
C SER A 36 1.24 -16.10 -3.75
N ASP A 37 -0.09 -16.19 -3.75
CA ASP A 37 -0.89 -17.03 -4.63
C ASP A 37 -1.31 -16.25 -5.89
N LYS A 38 -1.06 -16.84 -7.06
CA LYS A 38 -1.39 -16.24 -8.36
C LYS A 38 -2.89 -16.03 -8.59
N HIS A 39 -3.76 -16.89 -8.03
CA HIS A 39 -5.20 -16.71 -8.15
C HIS A 39 -5.67 -15.46 -7.42
N ASN A 40 -5.14 -15.22 -6.23
CA ASN A 40 -5.46 -14.02 -5.46
C ASN A 40 -4.91 -12.75 -6.13
N LEU A 41 -3.72 -12.83 -6.75
CA LEU A 41 -3.16 -11.73 -7.52
C LEU A 41 -3.99 -11.42 -8.77
N LEU A 42 -4.49 -12.46 -9.47
CA LEU A 42 -5.35 -12.28 -10.64
C LEU A 42 -6.74 -11.73 -10.23
N ASP A 43 -7.31 -12.19 -9.10
CA ASP A 43 -8.54 -11.64 -8.52
C ASP A 43 -8.38 -10.13 -8.24
N LEU A 44 -7.25 -9.75 -7.63
CA LEU A 44 -6.94 -8.35 -7.37
C LEU A 44 -6.75 -7.54 -8.65
N TYR A 45 -6.02 -8.07 -9.64
CA TYR A 45 -5.87 -7.45 -10.95
C TYR A 45 -7.22 -7.19 -11.61
N ASN A 46 -8.08 -8.20 -11.66
CA ASN A 46 -9.41 -8.12 -12.24
C ASN A 46 -10.28 -7.07 -11.54
N ALA A 47 -10.21 -7.02 -10.21
CA ALA A 47 -10.94 -6.04 -9.40
C ALA A 47 -10.47 -4.61 -9.67
N LEU A 48 -9.15 -4.39 -9.79
CA LEU A 48 -8.56 -3.10 -10.09
C LEU A 48 -8.91 -2.61 -11.50
N ASN A 49 -8.89 -3.50 -12.48
CA ASN A 49 -9.01 -3.15 -13.91
C ASN A 49 -10.41 -3.35 -14.49
N ASN A 50 -11.39 -3.74 -13.67
CA ASN A 50 -12.74 -4.09 -14.13
C ASN A 50 -12.72 -5.15 -15.25
N SER A 51 -11.89 -6.17 -15.09
CA SER A 51 -11.66 -7.24 -16.05
C SER A 51 -12.04 -8.60 -15.47
N SER A 52 -11.97 -9.65 -16.31
CA SER A 52 -12.34 -11.02 -15.93
C SER A 52 -11.37 -12.03 -16.53
N HIS A 53 -10.07 -11.76 -16.44
CA HIS A 53 -9.04 -12.68 -16.89
C HIS A 53 -9.04 -13.96 -16.04
N THR A 54 -8.78 -15.11 -16.68
CA THR A 54 -8.76 -16.42 -16.03
C THR A 54 -7.43 -17.14 -16.19
N ASN A 55 -6.59 -16.71 -17.12
CA ASN A 55 -5.31 -17.35 -17.38
C ASN A 55 -4.23 -16.89 -16.40
N ILE A 56 -3.95 -17.70 -15.38
CA ILE A 56 -2.94 -17.44 -14.36
C ILE A 56 -1.50 -17.69 -14.83
N ASP A 57 -1.31 -18.40 -15.93
CA ASP A 57 0.03 -18.75 -16.43
C ASP A 57 0.76 -17.52 -16.99
N GLU A 58 0.02 -16.53 -17.47
CA GLU A 58 0.56 -15.25 -17.93
C GLU A 58 1.05 -14.35 -16.79
N LEU A 59 0.68 -14.66 -15.53
CA LEU A 59 1.07 -13.88 -14.37
C LEU A 59 2.45 -14.34 -13.84
N THR A 60 3.39 -13.42 -13.77
CA THR A 60 4.73 -13.63 -13.21
C THR A 60 4.90 -12.88 -11.91
N ILE A 61 5.14 -13.58 -10.79
CA ILE A 61 5.39 -12.97 -9.48
C ILE A 61 6.79 -12.36 -9.48
N THR A 62 6.89 -11.09 -9.09
CA THR A 62 8.13 -10.31 -9.00
C THR A 62 8.38 -9.77 -7.58
N THR A 63 7.68 -10.32 -6.57
CA THR A 63 7.79 -9.87 -5.18
C THR A 63 9.21 -10.01 -4.65
N LEU A 64 9.77 -8.90 -4.17
CA LEU A 64 11.09 -8.84 -3.55
C LEU A 64 11.04 -9.46 -2.15
N LYS A 65 11.71 -10.60 -1.96
CA LYS A 65 11.65 -11.36 -0.69
C LYS A 65 12.57 -10.80 0.40
N GLY A 66 13.46 -9.87 0.05
CA GLY A 66 14.55 -9.46 0.93
C GLY A 66 15.54 -10.63 1.17
N GLY A 67 16.80 -10.36 1.26
CA GLY A 67 17.82 -11.36 1.51
C GLY A 67 19.14 -10.71 1.92
N VAL A 68 20.18 -11.54 2.13
CA VAL A 68 21.51 -11.06 2.55
C VAL A 68 22.08 -10.00 1.58
N TYR A 69 21.67 -10.06 0.31
CA TYR A 69 22.11 -9.15 -0.74
C TYR A 69 21.01 -8.20 -1.26
N MET A 70 19.73 -8.46 -0.91
CA MET A 70 18.61 -7.59 -1.30
C MET A 70 18.18 -6.71 -0.13
N LYS A 71 18.46 -5.43 -0.25
CA LYS A 71 18.22 -4.42 0.78
C LYS A 71 16.72 -4.11 0.97
N TYR A 72 15.91 -4.34 -0.06
CA TYR A 72 14.51 -3.95 -0.10
C TYR A 72 13.58 -5.16 -0.18
N LYS A 73 12.44 -5.05 0.48
CA LYS A 73 11.35 -6.01 0.47
C LYS A 73 10.05 -5.25 0.23
N ASN A 74 9.23 -5.71 -0.71
CA ASN A 74 7.86 -5.23 -0.89
C ASN A 74 6.85 -6.33 -0.50
N ASP A 75 5.61 -5.97 -0.25
CA ASP A 75 4.60 -6.93 0.22
C ASP A 75 4.13 -7.86 -0.89
N ALA A 76 3.81 -7.31 -2.07
CA ALA A 76 3.48 -8.11 -3.26
C ALA A 76 3.79 -7.36 -4.55
N SER A 77 4.24 -8.08 -5.58
CA SER A 77 4.31 -7.55 -6.95
C SER A 77 4.27 -8.66 -7.99
N PHE A 78 3.76 -8.31 -9.18
CA PHE A 78 3.67 -9.23 -10.31
C PHE A 78 3.64 -8.48 -11.63
N VAL A 79 3.99 -9.19 -12.71
CA VAL A 79 3.81 -8.75 -14.10
C VAL A 79 2.67 -9.56 -14.72
N PHE A 80 1.74 -8.87 -15.37
CA PHE A 80 0.65 -9.44 -16.16
C PHE A 80 0.31 -8.51 -17.33
N SER A 81 0.16 -9.06 -18.53
CA SER A 81 -0.20 -8.31 -19.76
C SER A 81 0.67 -7.06 -20.01
N TYR A 82 1.99 -7.18 -19.79
CA TYR A 82 2.97 -6.07 -19.91
C TYR A 82 2.82 -4.95 -18.87
N GLU A 83 2.09 -5.17 -17.80
CA GLU A 83 1.93 -4.25 -16.69
C GLU A 83 2.57 -4.84 -15.43
N LEU A 84 3.29 -4.03 -14.67
CA LEU A 84 3.91 -4.38 -13.39
C LEU A 84 3.09 -3.75 -12.26
N TYR A 85 2.41 -4.57 -11.47
CA TYR A 85 1.72 -4.11 -10.28
C TYR A 85 2.58 -4.33 -9.05
N MET A 86 2.68 -3.29 -8.22
CA MET A 86 3.38 -3.32 -6.94
C MET A 86 2.47 -2.85 -5.84
N PHE A 87 2.34 -3.66 -4.78
CA PHE A 87 1.44 -3.42 -3.66
C PHE A 87 2.18 -3.32 -2.35
N GLU A 88 1.69 -2.44 -1.48
CA GLU A 88 2.07 -2.33 -0.07
C GLU A 88 0.82 -2.22 0.79
N GLN A 89 0.80 -2.91 1.93
CA GLN A 89 -0.23 -2.74 2.94
C GLN A 89 0.30 -1.80 4.02
N GLN A 90 -0.50 -0.81 4.44
CA GLN A 90 -0.11 0.18 5.43
C GLN A 90 -1.20 0.36 6.50
N SER A 91 -0.83 0.25 7.77
CA SER A 91 -1.69 0.56 8.91
C SER A 91 -1.58 2.01 9.40
N THR A 92 -0.65 2.78 8.82
CA THR A 92 -0.46 4.22 9.05
C THR A 92 -0.24 4.91 7.72
N VAL A 93 -0.68 6.15 7.57
CA VAL A 93 -0.37 6.94 6.38
C VAL A 93 1.12 7.24 6.36
N ASN A 94 1.82 6.73 5.34
CA ASN A 94 3.25 6.93 5.19
C ASN A 94 3.52 7.74 3.92
N HIS A 95 3.90 9.00 4.09
CA HIS A 95 4.17 9.92 2.99
C HIS A 95 5.46 9.57 2.21
N ASN A 96 6.31 8.68 2.74
CA ASN A 96 7.54 8.22 2.06
C ASN A 96 7.29 7.06 1.07
N MET A 97 6.03 6.70 0.82
CA MET A 97 5.71 5.60 -0.09
C MET A 97 6.23 5.81 -1.53
N PRO A 98 6.18 7.02 -2.13
CA PRO A 98 6.74 7.23 -3.45
C PRO A 98 8.24 6.88 -3.53
N LEU A 99 9.04 7.31 -2.57
CA LEU A 99 10.46 7.00 -2.50
C LEU A 99 10.71 5.49 -2.30
N ARG A 100 9.90 4.83 -1.47
CA ARG A 100 9.99 3.37 -1.27
C ARG A 100 9.72 2.62 -2.57
N PHE A 101 8.65 2.96 -3.28
CA PHE A 101 8.31 2.33 -4.56
C PHE A 101 9.35 2.61 -5.65
N LEU A 102 9.98 3.79 -5.66
CA LEU A 102 11.09 4.08 -6.56
C LEU A 102 12.25 3.07 -6.37
N HIS A 103 12.59 2.78 -5.11
CA HIS A 103 13.59 1.75 -4.81
C HIS A 103 13.13 0.36 -5.24
N TYR A 104 11.88 -0.01 -4.97
CA TYR A 104 11.37 -1.34 -5.31
C TYR A 104 11.31 -1.56 -6.81
N VAL A 105 10.78 -0.63 -7.58
CA VAL A 105 10.69 -0.77 -9.05
C VAL A 105 12.07 -0.83 -9.69
N SER A 106 13.03 -0.08 -9.16
CA SER A 106 14.43 -0.13 -9.61
C SER A 106 15.03 -1.54 -9.44
N GLU A 107 14.79 -2.19 -8.28
CA GLU A 107 15.26 -3.55 -8.05
C GLU A 107 14.52 -4.57 -8.95
N VAL A 108 13.20 -4.47 -9.07
CA VAL A 108 12.43 -5.37 -9.95
C VAL A 108 12.90 -5.26 -11.40
N TYR A 109 13.12 -4.05 -11.90
CA TYR A 109 13.63 -3.89 -13.27
C TYR A 109 15.06 -4.41 -13.41
N ARG A 110 15.90 -4.31 -12.38
CA ARG A 110 17.23 -4.91 -12.38
C ARG A 110 17.21 -6.43 -12.46
N ASP A 111 16.22 -7.06 -11.80
CA ASP A 111 16.03 -8.50 -11.85
C ASP A 111 15.46 -8.96 -13.21
N LEU A 112 14.56 -8.17 -13.81
CA LEU A 112 13.94 -8.49 -15.09
C LEU A 112 14.87 -8.26 -16.29
N PHE A 113 15.80 -7.29 -16.20
CA PHE A 113 16.63 -6.85 -17.32
C PHE A 113 18.12 -6.90 -16.96
N SER A 114 18.87 -7.71 -17.68
CA SER A 114 20.32 -7.80 -17.47
C SER A 114 21.03 -6.50 -17.89
N ASN A 115 22.15 -6.18 -17.22
CA ASN A 115 22.96 -5.02 -17.57
C ASN A 115 23.37 -5.00 -19.06
N SER A 116 23.60 -6.16 -19.70
CA SER A 116 23.92 -6.24 -21.11
C SER A 116 22.82 -5.70 -22.03
N MET A 117 21.55 -5.76 -21.59
CA MET A 117 20.43 -5.22 -22.36
C MET A 117 20.42 -3.69 -22.38
N LEU A 118 20.91 -3.03 -21.32
CA LEU A 118 20.98 -1.58 -21.21
C LEU A 118 22.01 -0.94 -22.16
N HIS A 119 22.99 -1.72 -22.61
CA HIS A 119 24.04 -1.25 -23.54
C HIS A 119 23.71 -1.50 -25.00
N ARG A 120 22.53 -2.06 -25.32
CA ARG A 120 22.07 -2.27 -26.69
C ARG A 120 21.63 -0.94 -27.32
N LYS A 121 21.80 -0.83 -28.64
CA LYS A 121 21.28 0.32 -29.40
C LYS A 121 19.74 0.34 -29.48
N SER A 122 19.11 -0.84 -29.40
CA SER A 122 17.65 -0.98 -29.43
C SER A 122 17.06 -0.66 -28.07
N MET A 123 15.93 0.06 -28.07
CA MET A 123 15.18 0.39 -26.87
C MET A 123 14.69 -0.89 -26.16
N VAL A 124 14.92 -1.01 -24.86
CA VAL A 124 14.33 -2.04 -24.01
C VAL A 124 12.89 -1.63 -23.68
N LYS A 125 11.94 -2.53 -23.91
CA LYS A 125 10.54 -2.33 -23.50
C LYS A 125 10.35 -2.81 -22.07
N LEU A 126 9.83 -1.95 -21.21
CA LEU A 126 9.57 -2.24 -19.81
C LEU A 126 8.07 -2.48 -19.59
N PRO A 127 7.65 -3.36 -18.67
CA PRO A 127 6.27 -3.40 -18.22
C PRO A 127 5.92 -2.07 -17.52
N THR A 128 4.71 -1.56 -17.79
CA THR A 128 4.23 -0.30 -17.21
C THR A 128 4.02 -0.45 -15.72
N PRO A 129 4.65 0.35 -14.85
CA PRO A 129 4.54 0.18 -13.40
C PRO A 129 3.30 0.87 -12.83
N HIS A 130 2.62 0.20 -11.89
CA HIS A 130 1.50 0.69 -11.09
C HIS A 130 1.82 0.52 -9.62
N PHE A 131 1.72 1.60 -8.84
CA PHE A 131 2.08 1.64 -7.42
C PHE A 131 0.83 1.86 -6.59
N ILE A 132 0.48 0.86 -5.78
CA ILE A 132 -0.77 0.88 -5.01
C ILE A 132 -0.46 0.55 -3.55
N THR A 133 -0.98 1.40 -2.65
CA THR A 133 -0.93 1.16 -1.21
C THR A 133 -2.34 0.93 -0.69
N PHE A 134 -2.56 -0.16 0.03
CA PHE A 134 -3.80 -0.43 0.73
C PHE A 134 -3.70 0.07 2.17
N TYR A 135 -4.49 1.09 2.49
CA TYR A 135 -4.58 1.62 3.84
C TYR A 135 -5.70 0.93 4.62
N ASN A 136 -5.35 0.32 5.73
CA ASN A 136 -6.30 -0.27 6.67
C ASN A 136 -6.10 0.22 8.12
N GLY A 137 -5.47 1.39 8.30
CA GLY A 137 -5.19 1.97 9.61
C GLY A 137 -6.42 2.25 10.47
N ARG A 138 -6.19 2.64 11.74
CA ARG A 138 -7.25 3.07 12.66
C ARG A 138 -7.51 4.57 12.60
N GLU A 139 -6.55 5.34 12.11
CA GLU A 139 -6.73 6.78 11.91
C GLU A 139 -7.78 7.00 10.83
N HIS A 140 -8.69 7.93 11.10
CA HIS A 140 -9.74 8.25 10.15
C HIS A 140 -9.15 8.95 8.93
N MET A 141 -9.37 8.39 7.76
CA MET A 141 -9.05 8.98 6.47
C MET A 141 -10.36 9.25 5.74
N THR A 142 -10.64 10.51 5.43
CA THR A 142 -11.88 10.95 4.80
C THR A 142 -11.93 10.57 3.33
N GLU A 143 -10.76 10.54 2.68
CA GLU A 143 -10.66 10.23 1.28
C GLU A 143 -10.70 8.71 1.07
N ARG A 144 -11.43 8.30 0.05
CA ARG A 144 -11.44 6.92 -0.43
C ARG A 144 -10.13 6.57 -1.13
N ILE A 145 -9.62 7.50 -1.92
CA ILE A 145 -8.36 7.40 -2.65
C ILE A 145 -7.55 8.65 -2.41
N LYS A 146 -6.26 8.48 -2.13
CA LYS A 146 -5.29 9.55 -1.99
C LYS A 146 -4.11 9.28 -2.91
N ILE A 147 -3.68 10.28 -3.66
CA ILE A 147 -2.47 10.21 -4.47
C ILE A 147 -1.31 10.80 -3.67
N LEU A 148 -0.21 10.07 -3.60
CA LEU A 148 1.05 10.53 -3.04
C LEU A 148 2.05 10.69 -4.18
N LYS A 149 2.72 11.83 -4.24
CA LYS A 149 3.68 12.15 -5.32
C LYS A 149 5.11 12.20 -4.79
N LEU A 150 6.05 11.75 -5.60
CA LEU A 150 7.47 11.86 -5.28
C LEU A 150 7.91 13.32 -5.22
N SER A 151 7.39 14.16 -6.10
CA SER A 151 7.68 15.60 -6.13
C SER A 151 7.29 16.35 -4.87
N ASP A 152 6.27 15.87 -4.12
CA ASP A 152 5.89 16.45 -2.81
C ASP A 152 6.98 16.30 -1.75
N MET A 153 7.98 15.43 -2.00
CA MET A 153 9.11 15.18 -1.09
C MET A 153 10.36 16.02 -1.44
N PHE A 154 10.34 16.76 -2.52
CA PHE A 154 11.48 17.58 -2.93
C PHE A 154 11.61 18.81 -2.01
N GLU A 155 12.83 19.18 -1.65
CA GLU A 155 13.10 20.37 -0.80
C GLU A 155 12.60 21.67 -1.44
N HIS A 156 12.61 21.72 -2.78
CA HIS A 156 12.10 22.83 -3.56
C HIS A 156 10.97 22.36 -4.46
N HIS A 157 9.86 23.09 -4.46
CA HIS A 157 8.74 22.83 -5.35
C HIS A 157 9.15 23.01 -6.82
N VAL A 158 8.75 22.06 -7.66
CA VAL A 158 9.00 22.05 -9.12
C VAL A 158 7.70 21.72 -9.83
N ASP A 159 7.21 22.64 -10.68
CA ASP A 159 5.95 22.44 -11.42
C ASP A 159 6.02 21.27 -12.41
N PHE A 160 7.18 21.04 -13.01
CA PHE A 160 7.41 19.98 -14.01
C PHE A 160 8.68 19.20 -13.63
N PRO A 161 8.56 18.26 -12.68
CA PRO A 161 9.73 17.48 -12.25
C PRO A 161 10.18 16.52 -13.36
N GLU A 162 11.50 16.39 -13.55
CA GLU A 162 12.07 15.41 -14.48
C GLU A 162 11.90 13.97 -13.99
N LEU A 163 11.73 13.78 -12.68
CA LEU A 163 11.42 12.50 -12.04
C LEU A 163 10.12 12.63 -11.24
N GLU A 164 9.10 11.90 -11.65
CA GLU A 164 7.84 11.78 -10.91
C GLU A 164 7.45 10.31 -10.73
N LEU A 165 6.89 9.99 -9.56
CA LEU A 165 6.27 8.72 -9.25
C LEU A 165 5.03 8.99 -8.40
N GLU A 166 3.87 8.51 -8.87
CA GLU A 166 2.60 8.66 -8.17
C GLU A 166 2.18 7.32 -7.56
N VAL A 167 1.79 7.35 -6.29
CA VAL A 167 1.28 6.18 -5.56
C VAL A 167 -0.20 6.37 -5.28
N THR A 168 -1.01 5.42 -5.71
CA THR A 168 -2.44 5.38 -5.39
C THR A 168 -2.65 4.70 -4.03
N MET A 169 -3.02 5.46 -3.00
CA MET A 169 -3.41 4.94 -1.70
C MET A 169 -4.92 4.73 -1.66
N ILE A 170 -5.35 3.48 -1.45
CA ILE A 170 -6.76 3.06 -1.38
C ILE A 170 -7.13 2.81 0.07
N ASN A 171 -8.13 3.53 0.59
CA ASN A 171 -8.65 3.36 1.93
C ASN A 171 -9.61 2.17 2.00
N LEU A 172 -9.18 1.08 2.63
CA LEU A 172 -9.98 -0.14 2.80
C LEU A 172 -11.06 -0.03 3.90
N ASN A 173 -11.00 1.02 4.75
CA ASN A 173 -12.00 1.27 5.79
C ASN A 173 -13.09 2.24 5.31
N TYR A 174 -13.01 2.72 4.06
CA TYR A 174 -14.00 3.65 3.53
C TYR A 174 -15.37 2.98 3.42
N ASP A 175 -16.37 3.56 4.08
CA ASP A 175 -17.75 3.05 4.09
C ASP A 175 -18.64 3.94 3.22
N ASN A 176 -19.16 3.39 2.14
CA ASN A 176 -20.09 4.08 1.24
C ASN A 176 -21.47 4.35 1.88
N SER A 177 -21.78 3.73 3.04
CA SER A 177 -23.11 3.85 3.67
C SER A 177 -23.32 5.17 4.42
N SER A 178 -22.25 5.94 4.68
CA SER A 178 -22.32 7.19 5.45
C SER A 178 -22.42 8.45 4.58
N ASP A 179 -22.32 8.34 3.27
CA ASP A 179 -22.27 9.50 2.38
C ASP A 179 -23.57 9.67 1.58
N GLY A 180 -24.55 10.38 2.19
CA GLY A 180 -25.68 10.98 1.46
C GLY A 180 -25.30 12.24 0.65
N THR A 181 -24.02 12.54 0.52
CA THR A 181 -23.48 13.66 -0.25
C THR A 181 -22.60 13.13 -1.38
N SER A 182 -23.03 13.45 -2.61
CA SER A 182 -22.26 13.24 -3.83
C SER A 182 -20.75 13.37 -3.62
N ASP A 183 -20.00 12.35 -4.07
CA ASP A 183 -18.54 12.34 -4.13
C ASP A 183 -17.97 13.72 -4.49
N LYS A 184 -17.64 14.52 -3.50
CA LYS A 184 -16.71 15.62 -3.72
C LYS A 184 -15.33 15.00 -3.89
N VAL A 185 -15.05 14.55 -5.11
CA VAL A 185 -13.69 14.52 -5.62
C VAL A 185 -13.19 15.95 -5.39
N SER A 186 -12.26 16.12 -4.44
CA SER A 186 -11.64 17.42 -4.20
C SER A 186 -11.17 17.95 -5.55
N ASP A 187 -11.59 19.19 -5.88
CA ASP A 187 -11.32 19.92 -7.15
C ASP A 187 -9.82 20.21 -7.38
N GLY A 188 -8.95 19.25 -7.15
CA GLY A 188 -7.65 19.18 -7.79
C GLY A 188 -7.87 18.45 -9.10
N ILE A 189 -7.70 19.15 -10.22
CA ILE A 189 -7.81 18.71 -11.59
C ILE A 189 -7.30 17.26 -11.74
N PHE A 190 -8.20 16.30 -11.49
CA PHE A 190 -7.96 14.90 -11.81
C PHE A 190 -8.07 14.80 -13.32
N ASP A 191 -6.92 14.78 -13.98
CA ASP A 191 -6.85 14.46 -15.41
C ASP A 191 -7.22 12.98 -15.59
N THR A 192 -8.53 12.73 -15.74
CA THR A 192 -9.10 11.40 -15.98
C THR A 192 -8.54 10.73 -17.23
N GLN A 193 -7.87 11.48 -18.11
CA GLN A 193 -7.20 10.93 -19.30
C GLN A 193 -5.84 10.31 -18.99
N LYS A 194 -5.19 10.69 -17.89
CA LYS A 194 -3.90 10.11 -17.45
C LYS A 194 -4.06 8.77 -16.71
N MET A 195 -5.24 8.49 -16.18
CA MET A 195 -5.56 7.24 -15.50
C MET A 195 -6.28 6.27 -16.45
N SER A 196 -5.54 5.67 -17.39
CA SER A 196 -6.04 4.55 -18.19
C SER A 196 -6.25 3.27 -17.37
N VAL A 197 -5.82 3.27 -16.12
CA VAL A 197 -6.01 2.22 -15.14
C VAL A 197 -7.04 2.72 -14.13
N ASN A 198 -8.28 2.17 -14.17
CA ASN A 198 -9.20 2.18 -13.04
C ASN A 198 -10.36 3.19 -13.00
N SER A 199 -11.09 3.36 -14.10
CA SER A 199 -12.44 3.99 -13.99
C SER A 199 -13.34 3.27 -12.97
N GLY A 200 -13.10 1.98 -12.69
CA GLY A 200 -13.84 1.19 -11.70
C GLY A 200 -13.46 1.46 -10.24
N LEU A 201 -12.25 1.94 -9.94
CA LEU A 201 -11.85 2.28 -8.56
C LEU A 201 -12.62 3.47 -8.00
N PHE A 202 -13.08 4.37 -8.86
CA PHE A 202 -13.76 5.59 -8.44
C PHE A 202 -15.27 5.42 -8.22
N THR A 203 -15.88 4.33 -8.72
CA THR A 203 -17.33 4.15 -8.69
C THR A 203 -17.82 3.10 -7.70
N THR A 204 -17.01 2.08 -7.37
CA THR A 204 -17.41 0.98 -6.47
C THR A 204 -16.30 0.67 -5.46
N ASN A 205 -16.70 0.15 -4.28
CA ASN A 205 -15.73 -0.29 -3.29
C ASN A 205 -14.96 -1.52 -3.82
N ILE A 206 -13.63 -1.46 -3.81
CA ILE A 206 -12.78 -2.57 -4.26
C ILE A 206 -13.05 -3.88 -3.50
N LEU A 207 -13.49 -3.79 -2.24
CA LEU A 207 -13.84 -4.96 -1.43
C LEU A 207 -15.06 -5.72 -1.95
N ASP A 208 -15.94 -5.06 -2.72
CA ASP A 208 -17.09 -5.73 -3.33
C ASP A 208 -16.72 -6.51 -4.59
N ARG A 209 -15.56 -6.20 -5.15
CA ARG A 209 -15.07 -6.74 -6.41
C ARG A 209 -13.90 -7.72 -6.25
N CYS A 210 -13.14 -7.61 -5.14
CA CYS A 210 -12.01 -8.45 -4.83
C CYS A 210 -12.31 -9.30 -3.59
N ARG A 211 -12.58 -10.58 -3.80
CA ARG A 211 -12.90 -11.51 -2.72
C ARG A 211 -11.71 -11.69 -1.77
N SER A 212 -10.53 -11.87 -2.31
CA SER A 212 -9.32 -12.07 -1.52
C SER A 212 -9.03 -10.88 -0.60
N LEU A 213 -9.23 -9.64 -1.07
CA LEU A 213 -9.05 -8.44 -0.27
C LEU A 213 -10.15 -8.28 0.80
N LYS A 214 -11.39 -8.66 0.48
CA LYS A 214 -12.51 -8.69 1.44
C LYS A 214 -12.25 -9.70 2.57
N ASP A 215 -11.78 -10.88 2.23
CA ASP A 215 -11.44 -11.93 3.21
C ASP A 215 -10.28 -11.46 4.11
N TYR A 216 -9.27 -10.80 3.55
CA TYR A 216 -8.20 -10.16 4.29
C TYR A 216 -8.72 -9.11 5.29
N MET A 217 -9.57 -8.18 4.86
CA MET A 217 -10.15 -7.17 5.74
C MET A 217 -11.04 -7.77 6.83
N THR A 218 -11.78 -8.82 6.52
CA THR A 218 -12.57 -9.58 7.50
C THR A 218 -11.67 -10.18 8.59
N PHE A 219 -10.54 -10.76 8.20
CA PHE A 219 -9.54 -11.28 9.13
C PHE A 219 -8.96 -10.16 10.01
N VAL A 220 -8.52 -9.06 9.43
CA VAL A 220 -7.96 -7.91 10.15
C VAL A 220 -8.93 -7.37 11.20
N ASN A 221 -10.21 -7.22 10.84
CA ASN A 221 -11.25 -6.71 11.73
C ASN A 221 -11.55 -7.70 12.87
N LYS A 222 -11.57 -9.01 12.61
CA LYS A 222 -11.72 -10.04 13.65
C LYS A 222 -10.55 -10.01 14.64
N VAL A 223 -9.32 -9.85 14.17
CA VAL A 223 -8.14 -9.74 15.04
C VAL A 223 -8.23 -8.50 15.91
N ARG A 224 -8.58 -7.36 15.32
CA ARG A 224 -8.75 -6.08 16.04
C ARG A 224 -9.82 -6.18 17.13
N TYR A 225 -10.96 -6.80 16.81
CA TYR A 225 -12.04 -7.00 17.76
C TYR A 225 -11.61 -7.90 18.94
N LYS A 226 -10.96 -9.04 18.66
CA LYS A 226 -10.49 -9.95 19.72
C LYS A 226 -9.48 -9.27 20.65
N ILE A 227 -8.57 -8.48 20.11
CA ILE A 227 -7.61 -7.73 20.91
C ILE A 227 -8.34 -6.72 21.80
N ALA A 228 -9.28 -5.93 21.25
CA ALA A 228 -10.06 -4.98 22.03
C ALA A 228 -10.82 -5.63 23.18
N VAL A 229 -11.48 -6.78 22.93
CA VAL A 229 -12.20 -7.54 23.96
C VAL A 229 -11.28 -8.11 25.03
N SER A 230 -10.08 -8.61 24.65
CA SER A 230 -9.11 -9.15 25.61
C SER A 230 -8.61 -8.08 26.58
N TYR A 231 -8.46 -6.84 26.14
CA TYR A 231 -8.06 -5.73 27.02
C TYR A 231 -9.18 -5.29 27.97
N THR A 232 -10.46 -5.38 27.59
CA THR A 232 -11.58 -5.02 28.47
C THR A 232 -11.75 -6.01 29.62
N HIS A 233 -11.32 -7.25 29.49
CA HIS A 233 -11.33 -8.26 30.56
C HIS A 233 -10.15 -8.15 31.56
N LEU A 234 -9.10 -7.38 31.25
CA LEU A 234 -7.95 -7.17 32.12
C LEU A 234 -8.09 -5.97 33.07
N THR A 235 -9.08 -5.12 32.87
CA THR A 235 -9.46 -4.08 33.84
C THR A 235 -10.42 -4.66 34.85
N LEU A 236 -9.90 -5.35 35.87
CA LEU A 236 -10.67 -5.67 37.07
C LEU A 236 -11.13 -4.36 37.74
N PRO A 237 -12.41 -4.24 38.11
CA PRO A 237 -12.84 -3.11 38.93
C PRO A 237 -12.09 -3.19 40.25
N THR A 238 -11.17 -2.27 40.51
CA THR A 238 -10.66 -2.04 41.86
C THR A 238 -11.77 -1.37 42.64
N THR A 239 -12.63 -2.14 43.27
CA THR A 239 -13.47 -1.65 44.35
C THR A 239 -12.54 -1.42 45.54
N PRO A 240 -12.43 -0.19 46.05
CA PRO A 240 -11.74 -0.01 47.33
C PRO A 240 -12.63 -0.63 48.40
N TYR A 241 -12.09 -1.62 49.11
CA TYR A 241 -12.67 -2.03 50.39
C TYR A 241 -12.49 -0.88 51.37
N VAL A 242 -13.60 -0.34 51.84
CA VAL A 242 -13.68 0.54 52.98
C VAL A 242 -13.64 -0.31 54.22
#